data_7f0e5f4cd0a9b4daecd1d18237f210f0
#
_entry.id   7f0e5f4cd0a9b4daecd1d18237f210f0
#
_cell.length_a   1.000
_cell.length_b   1.000
_cell.length_c   1.000
_cell.angle_alpha   90.00
_cell.angle_beta   90.00
_cell.angle_gamma   90.00
#
_symmetry.space_group_name_H-M   'P 1'
#
loop_
_entity.id
_entity.type
_entity.pdbx_description
1 polymer ?
#
loop_
_entity_poly.entity_id
_entity_poly.type
_entity_poly.pdbx_seq_one_letter_code
_entity_poly.pdbx_strand_id
1 'polypeptide(L)'
;MIISVKFNEQFNWVASASMNGSVLVYDYDTNRIRHELRHNGGVVKLLWHPNAFVLVTGCLDGCIYVWDARSGRNLYTLSGHTVGLNRMHKE
;
A
#
# COMPACT_ATOMS: atom_id res chain seq x y z
N MET A 1 12.39 -9.69 -2.84
CA MET A 1 11.34 -10.60 -3.36
C MET A 1 10.00 -9.87 -3.40
N ILE A 2 9.37 -9.89 -4.55
CA ILE A 2 8.07 -9.26 -4.73
C ILE A 2 6.98 -10.25 -4.34
N ILE A 3 6.07 -9.81 -3.50
CA ILE A 3 5.02 -10.68 -2.97
C ILE A 3 3.68 -10.38 -3.60
N SER A 4 3.43 -9.13 -3.95
CA SER A 4 2.12 -8.74 -4.44
C SER A 4 2.26 -7.61 -5.44
N VAL A 5 1.41 -7.63 -6.46
CA VAL A 5 1.37 -6.60 -7.50
C VAL A 5 -0.08 -6.27 -7.75
N LYS A 6 -0.42 -4.99 -7.72
CA LYS A 6 -1.78 -4.54 -7.98
C LYS A 6 -1.77 -3.37 -8.94
N PHE A 7 -2.56 -3.49 -9.99
CA PHE A 7 -2.68 -2.45 -11.00
C PHE A 7 -3.82 -1.50 -10.68
N ASN A 8 -3.60 -0.23 -10.98
CA ASN A 8 -4.65 0.76 -11.01
C ASN A 8 -4.78 1.24 -12.45
N GLU A 9 -5.74 0.67 -13.15
CA GLU A 9 -5.90 0.95 -14.58
C GLU A 9 -6.42 2.35 -14.84
N GLN A 10 -7.09 2.93 -13.87
CA GLN A 10 -7.63 4.27 -14.02
C GLN A 10 -6.52 5.30 -14.21
N PHE A 11 -5.40 5.11 -13.52
CA PHE A 11 -4.28 6.05 -13.57
C PHE A 11 -3.05 5.48 -14.28
N ASN A 12 -3.14 4.25 -14.78
CA ASN A 12 -2.01 3.55 -15.41
C ASN A 12 -0.82 3.39 -14.47
N TRP A 13 -1.11 3.07 -13.22
CA TRP A 13 -0.10 2.85 -12.19
C TRP A 13 -0.17 1.41 -11.72
N VAL A 14 0.97 0.94 -11.21
CA VAL A 14 1.04 -0.38 -10.59
C VAL A 14 1.82 -0.26 -9.28
N ALA A 15 1.34 -0.93 -8.25
CA ALA A 15 2.02 -1.02 -6.97
C ALA A 15 2.60 -2.42 -6.83
N SER A 16 3.84 -2.48 -6.40
CA SER A 16 4.58 -3.72 -6.24
C SER A 16 5.13 -3.78 -4.82
N ALA A 17 4.74 -4.80 -4.06
CA ALA A 17 5.11 -4.95 -2.67
C ALA A 17 6.21 -5.98 -2.51
N SER A 18 7.18 -5.67 -1.65
CA SER A 18 8.33 -6.52 -1.38
C SER A 18 8.37 -6.93 0.08
N MET A 19 8.97 -8.08 0.33
CA MET A 19 9.14 -8.62 1.68
C MET A 19 10.05 -7.73 2.55
N ASN A 20 10.88 -6.91 1.93
CA ASN A 20 11.75 -6.01 2.68
C ASN A 20 11.05 -4.74 3.16
N GLY A 21 9.76 -4.61 2.92
CA GLY A 21 8.99 -3.46 3.37
C GLY A 21 8.84 -2.34 2.35
N SER A 22 9.36 -2.50 1.16
CA SER A 22 9.22 -1.49 0.11
C SER A 22 8.01 -1.75 -0.75
N VAL A 23 7.29 -0.68 -1.08
CA VAL A 23 6.26 -0.71 -2.12
C VAL A 23 6.65 0.33 -3.15
N LEU A 24 6.81 -0.12 -4.38
CA LEU A 24 7.10 0.78 -5.49
C LEU A 24 5.80 1.09 -6.21
N VAL A 25 5.58 2.37 -6.45
CA VAL A 25 4.46 2.84 -7.26
C VAL A 25 5.04 3.27 -8.60
N TYR A 26 4.67 2.54 -9.62
CA TYR A 26 5.23 2.69 -10.96
C TYR A 26 4.15 3.16 -11.92
N ASP A 27 4.49 4.16 -12.72
CA ASP A 27 3.62 4.68 -13.76
C ASP A 27 4.02 4.01 -15.07
N TYR A 28 3.20 3.07 -15.53
CA TYR A 28 3.58 2.30 -16.73
C TYR A 28 3.25 3.04 -18.03
N ASP A 29 2.57 4.16 -17.92
CA ASP A 29 2.32 5.02 -19.08
C ASP A 29 3.58 5.81 -19.44
N THR A 30 4.31 6.28 -18.43
CA THR A 30 5.53 7.06 -18.63
C THR A 30 6.81 6.25 -18.36
N ASN A 31 6.68 5.02 -17.90
CA ASN A 31 7.81 4.16 -17.52
C ASN A 31 8.64 4.76 -16.39
N ARG A 32 8.00 5.35 -15.39
CA ARG A 32 8.71 5.97 -14.29
C ARG A 32 8.24 5.44 -12.97
N ILE A 33 9.19 5.31 -12.03
CA ILE A 33 8.86 5.02 -10.63
C ILE A 33 8.43 6.34 -10.02
N ARG A 34 7.18 6.36 -9.52
CA ARG A 34 6.64 7.57 -8.90
C ARG A 34 7.06 7.70 -7.47
N HIS A 35 6.99 6.61 -6.72
CA HIS A 35 7.30 6.64 -5.29
C HIS A 35 7.81 5.31 -4.83
N GLU A 36 8.63 5.35 -3.78
CA GLU A 36 8.99 4.17 -3.01
C GLU A 36 8.47 4.39 -1.60
N LEU A 37 7.50 3.57 -1.21
CA LEU A 37 6.83 3.70 0.09
C LEU A 37 7.46 2.71 1.04
N ARG A 38 8.04 3.20 2.13
CA ARG A 38 8.77 2.36 3.06
C ARG A 38 7.94 1.99 4.27
N HIS A 39 8.08 0.75 4.71
CA HIS A 39 7.34 0.18 5.82
C HIS A 39 8.32 -0.48 6.79
N ASN A 40 7.86 -0.68 8.03
CA ASN A 40 8.70 -1.30 9.06
C ASN A 40 8.79 -2.81 8.92
N GLY A 41 7.95 -3.43 8.16
CA GLY A 41 7.94 -4.87 7.97
C GLY A 41 7.50 -5.24 6.58
N GLY A 42 7.55 -6.53 6.25
CA GLY A 42 7.16 -6.99 4.93
C GLY A 42 5.72 -6.64 4.60
N VAL A 43 5.51 -6.17 3.39
CA VAL A 43 4.18 -5.80 2.92
C VAL A 43 3.57 -6.99 2.21
N VAL A 44 2.40 -7.44 2.68
CA VAL A 44 1.77 -8.64 2.15
C VAL A 44 0.45 -8.36 1.46
N LYS A 45 -0.11 -7.17 1.62
CA LYS A 45 -1.37 -6.82 0.98
C LYS A 45 -1.31 -5.44 0.39
N LEU A 46 -1.91 -5.30 -0.79
CA LEU A 46 -2.06 -4.03 -1.48
C LEU A 46 -3.51 -3.88 -1.91
N LEU A 47 -4.05 -2.68 -1.78
CA LEU A 47 -5.40 -2.39 -2.22
C LEU A 47 -5.48 -0.95 -2.70
N TRP A 48 -5.86 -0.77 -3.95
CA TRP A 48 -6.12 0.55 -4.49
C TRP A 48 -7.54 0.99 -4.20
N HIS A 49 -7.70 2.25 -3.85
CA HIS A 49 -9.03 2.83 -3.83
C HIS A 49 -9.55 2.94 -5.26
N PRO A 50 -10.80 2.58 -5.54
CA PRO A 50 -11.28 2.52 -6.92
C PRO A 50 -11.37 3.88 -7.62
N ASN A 51 -11.50 4.97 -6.87
CA ASN A 51 -11.75 6.28 -7.47
C ASN A 51 -10.81 7.37 -6.99
N ALA A 52 -9.72 7.03 -6.32
CA ALA A 52 -8.81 8.03 -5.77
C ALA A 52 -7.37 7.53 -5.83
N PHE A 53 -6.43 8.48 -5.71
CA PHE A 53 -5.00 8.15 -5.65
C PHE A 53 -4.64 7.65 -4.25
N VAL A 54 -5.34 6.67 -3.75
CA VAL A 54 -5.13 6.15 -2.41
C VAL A 54 -4.78 4.67 -2.49
N LEU A 55 -3.67 4.31 -1.86
CA LEU A 55 -3.20 2.93 -1.78
C LEU A 55 -3.18 2.51 -0.32
N VAL A 56 -3.76 1.37 -0.04
CA VAL A 56 -3.75 0.79 1.31
C VAL A 56 -2.82 -0.40 1.30
N THR A 57 -1.90 -0.44 2.26
CA THR A 57 -0.93 -1.53 2.38
C THR A 57 -1.06 -2.19 3.73
N GLY A 58 -0.91 -3.51 3.76
CA GLY A 58 -0.93 -4.28 5.00
C GLY A 58 0.39 -4.99 5.20
N CYS A 59 0.93 -4.91 6.41
CA CYS A 59 2.22 -5.47 6.76
C CYS A 59 2.08 -6.75 7.58
N LEU A 60 3.15 -7.54 7.61
CA LEU A 60 3.21 -8.76 8.40
C LEU A 60 2.99 -8.52 9.90
N ASP A 61 3.41 -7.36 10.39
CA ASP A 61 3.24 -7.03 11.81
C ASP A 61 1.82 -6.61 12.16
N GLY A 62 0.90 -6.64 11.18
CA GLY A 62 -0.49 -6.28 11.39
C GLY A 62 -0.79 -4.82 11.20
N CYS A 63 0.19 -4.00 10.91
CA CYS A 63 -0.04 -2.58 10.66
C CYS A 63 -0.65 -2.37 9.29
N ILE A 64 -1.54 -1.41 9.20
CA ILE A 64 -2.17 -1.01 7.94
C ILE A 64 -1.82 0.44 7.69
N TYR A 65 -1.32 0.72 6.50
CA TYR A 65 -0.92 2.06 6.08
C TYR A 65 -1.83 2.54 4.97
N VAL A 66 -2.22 3.80 5.04
CA VAL A 66 -3.00 4.44 3.98
C VAL A 66 -2.13 5.53 3.38
N TRP A 67 -1.90 5.46 2.09
CA TRP A 67 -0.98 6.33 1.38
C TRP A 67 -1.69 7.17 0.35
N ASP A 68 -1.26 8.44 0.24
CA ASP A 68 -1.58 9.25 -0.92
C ASP A 68 -0.57 8.87 -2.00
N ALA A 69 -1.00 8.10 -2.98
CA ALA A 69 -0.07 7.59 -3.99
C ALA A 69 0.43 8.68 -4.92
N ARG A 70 -0.26 9.81 -4.98
CA ARG A 70 0.16 10.91 -5.83
C ARG A 70 1.34 11.67 -5.24
N SER A 71 1.31 11.92 -3.94
CA SER A 71 2.38 12.65 -3.26
C SER A 71 3.41 11.73 -2.60
N GLY A 72 3.06 10.47 -2.39
CA GLY A 72 3.91 9.53 -1.66
C GLY A 72 3.79 9.69 -0.15
N ARG A 73 2.78 10.38 0.32
CA ARG A 73 2.64 10.74 1.72
C ARG A 73 1.82 9.69 2.46
N ASN A 74 2.28 9.32 3.65
CA ASN A 74 1.51 8.45 4.51
C ASN A 74 0.42 9.26 5.19
N LEU A 75 -0.83 8.91 4.90
CA LEU A 75 -1.97 9.63 5.46
C LEU A 75 -2.37 9.09 6.83
N TYR A 76 -2.39 7.77 6.97
CA TYR A 76 -2.81 7.12 8.20
C TYR A 76 -2.00 5.85 8.41
N THR A 77 -1.75 5.53 9.68
CA THR A 77 -1.19 4.24 10.06
C THR A 77 -2.04 3.68 11.18
N LEU A 78 -2.57 2.49 10.96
CA LEU A 78 -3.37 1.80 11.97
C LEU A 78 -2.51 0.70 12.57
N SER A 79 -2.25 0.80 13.86
CA SER A 79 -1.45 -0.21 14.56
C SER A 79 -2.19 -1.53 14.58
N GLY A 80 -1.47 -2.56 14.20
CA GLY A 80 -2.07 -3.85 14.05
C GLY A 80 -2.10 -4.66 15.31
N HIS A 81 -2.98 -4.33 16.21
CA HIS A 81 -3.30 -5.23 17.30
C HIS A 81 -4.50 -6.05 16.88
N THR A 82 -4.42 -7.33 17.19
CA THR A 82 -5.52 -8.23 16.88
C THR A 82 -6.84 -7.73 17.43
N VAL A 83 -6.79 -7.22 18.66
CA VAL A 83 -7.98 -6.69 19.31
C VAL A 83 -8.50 -5.48 18.57
N GLY A 84 -7.60 -4.59 18.16
CA GLY A 84 -7.99 -3.41 17.41
C GLY A 84 -8.63 -3.75 16.08
N LEU A 85 -8.05 -4.71 15.39
CA LEU A 85 -8.59 -5.15 14.12
C LEU A 85 -9.97 -5.77 14.28
N ASN A 86 -10.15 -6.53 15.34
CA ASN A 86 -11.45 -7.14 15.62
C ASN A 86 -12.52 -6.09 15.85
N ARG A 87 -12.18 -5.03 16.55
CA ARG A 87 -13.13 -3.94 16.76
C ARG A 87 -13.53 -3.28 15.46
N MET A 88 -12.55 -3.00 14.63
CA MET A 88 -12.83 -2.40 13.33
C MET A 88 -13.72 -3.30 12.50
N HIS A 89 -13.50 -4.58 12.62
CA HIS A 89 -14.25 -5.55 11.86
C HIS A 89 -15.72 -5.58 12.25
N LYS A 90 -16.01 -5.32 13.50
CA LYS A 90 -17.38 -5.36 14.01
C LYS A 90 -18.16 -4.12 13.65
N GLU A 91 -17.50 -3.10 13.28
CA GLU A 91 -18.15 -1.86 12.92
C GLU A 91 -18.35 -1.73 11.42
#